data_f4e479520456d5ec95c686dae845877f
#
_entry.id   f4e479520456d5ec95c686dae845877f
#
_cell.length_a   1.000
_cell.length_b   1.000
_cell.length_c   1.000
_cell.angle_alpha   90.00
_cell.angle_beta   90.00
_cell.angle_gamma   90.00
#
_symmetry.space_group_name_H-M   'P 1'
#
loop_
_entity.id
_entity.type
_entity.pdbx_description
1 polymer ?
#
loop_
_entity_poly.entity_id
_entity_poly.type
_entity_poly.pdbx_seq_one_letter_code
_entity_poly.pdbx_strand_id
1 'polypeptide(L)'
;MAIPHLRPRPLIHLAIAAVVSSFVIETHGAEDGTVSAQSDSLDLHRRLVDEFAEIDPNKAGWESESLSEEAAVKMKSLAKLLIHPENLDPAKLEILLAEGFASSPLRFLELQPLSENVTMSVTEASPTAEAGAKPEHRGADGFVDALRSLASLLEGAEERRAKFKVMHVELQGEGALTRMLFEMRGKRPDGWRQVTSTWHCEWTSEVPPRLRSVRVTGYREVRPGKAGRIEFTDAAPAVLAGAASYRQQLAKSFDYWRARSDKSLVADLLGAQGVIVGDVNGDELDDLYLLQPGGLPNRLFLHQPDGTAHDTSAESGIDVLDFCRSALFIDLDNDGDQDLVLGLAWKLALMENDGEGHFTPRGSYQSEGQVNSIAAADYDNDGDLDIYLCGRDASGAIKAEQGALGIPMPYYDANNGGPNTLLRNEGKFSFRDVTGEVGMNVNNRRFSLACAWEDFDNDGDQDLYVSNDFGRNNLFRNDAGPQPGSRKFTDIAPSAKVEDIGPGMSAAWGDYNGDGLADLYVANMWSNAGNRITLQKEFLPGAKADIRKQARRHARGNSVYLNQGDGTFQDITQPSGANMGRWAWSSNFIDLNNDGNQDLVIANGMITAGDAGDL
;
A
#
# COMPACT_ATOMS: atom_id res chain seq x y z
N MET A 1 15.82 35.58 21.80
CA MET A 1 14.62 35.00 22.44
C MET A 1 14.43 33.63 21.84
N ALA A 2 14.58 32.59 22.62
CA ALA A 2 14.56 31.22 22.15
C ALA A 2 13.10 30.74 21.99
N ILE A 3 12.78 30.21 20.82
CA ILE A 3 11.47 29.59 20.53
C ILE A 3 11.49 28.19 21.19
N PRO A 4 10.48 27.82 21.99
CA PRO A 4 10.43 26.49 22.58
C PRO A 4 10.17 25.42 21.52
N HIS A 5 10.97 24.37 21.55
CA HIS A 5 10.82 23.18 20.72
C HIS A 5 9.46 22.52 20.95
N LEU A 6 8.57 22.60 19.98
CA LEU A 6 7.39 21.78 19.87
C LEU A 6 7.81 20.35 19.54
N ARG A 7 7.57 19.43 20.46
CA ARG A 7 7.77 17.99 20.26
C ARG A 7 6.73 17.49 19.25
N PRO A 8 7.10 16.64 18.29
CA PRO A 8 6.14 16.05 17.35
C PRO A 8 5.19 15.10 18.11
N ARG A 9 3.90 15.29 17.95
CA ARG A 9 2.80 14.43 18.45
C ARG A 9 2.34 13.48 17.35
N PRO A 10 1.88 12.26 17.66
CA PRO A 10 1.66 11.19 16.69
C PRO A 10 0.27 11.15 16.03
N LEU A 11 0.27 10.83 14.83
CA LEU A 11 -0.43 9.92 13.88
C LEU A 11 -1.94 9.94 13.64
N ILE A 12 -2.80 10.48 14.42
CA ILE A 12 -4.15 10.86 13.98
C ILE A 12 -4.03 11.95 12.90
N HIS A 13 -2.93 12.64 12.88
CA HIS A 13 -2.61 13.72 11.95
C HIS A 13 -2.38 13.28 10.49
N LEU A 14 -1.99 12.03 10.21
CA LEU A 14 -1.63 11.64 8.83
C LEU A 14 -2.84 11.26 7.97
N ALA A 15 -3.84 10.60 8.51
CA ALA A 15 -5.06 10.32 7.74
C ALA A 15 -5.86 11.61 7.45
N ILE A 16 -5.81 12.58 8.37
CA ILE A 16 -6.45 13.90 8.19
C ILE A 16 -5.54 14.85 7.43
N ALA A 17 -4.22 14.78 7.57
CA ALA A 17 -3.27 15.60 6.80
C ALA A 17 -3.24 15.23 5.31
N ALA A 18 -3.49 13.97 4.94
CA ALA A 18 -3.69 13.59 3.54
C ALA A 18 -4.97 14.22 2.95
N VAL A 19 -6.00 14.46 3.77
CA VAL A 19 -7.21 15.17 3.37
C VAL A 19 -7.00 16.69 3.34
N VAL A 20 -6.19 17.23 4.26
CA VAL A 20 -5.99 18.69 4.40
C VAL A 20 -4.92 19.24 3.44
N SER A 21 -3.91 18.44 3.05
CA SER A 21 -2.92 18.89 2.05
C SER A 21 -3.50 19.07 0.64
N SER A 22 -4.70 18.55 0.37
CA SER A 22 -5.42 18.83 -0.87
C SER A 22 -6.14 20.21 -0.87
N PHE A 23 -6.12 20.93 0.25
CA PHE A 23 -6.92 22.15 0.43
C PHE A 23 -6.18 23.48 0.19
N VAL A 24 -4.90 23.47 -0.15
CA VAL A 24 -4.12 24.72 -0.23
C VAL A 24 -3.51 24.95 -1.60
N ILE A 25 -4.26 24.85 -2.68
CA ILE A 25 -3.89 25.53 -3.95
C ILE A 25 -5.16 25.74 -4.76
N GLU A 26 -5.63 26.98 -4.78
CA GLU A 26 -6.04 27.76 -5.93
C GLU A 26 -6.80 29.03 -5.52
N THR A 27 -6.12 30.15 -5.51
CA THR A 27 -6.69 31.44 -5.85
C THR A 27 -5.66 32.24 -6.66
N HIS A 28 -5.75 32.12 -7.97
CA HIS A 28 -5.18 33.12 -8.87
C HIS A 28 -6.31 33.76 -9.65
N GLY A 29 -6.57 35.00 -9.35
CA GLY A 29 -7.49 35.89 -10.09
C GLY A 29 -7.50 37.26 -9.43
N ALA A 30 -6.59 38.09 -9.88
CA ALA A 30 -6.50 39.55 -9.92
C ALA A 30 -7.52 40.41 -9.13
N GLU A 31 -7.03 41.28 -8.32
CA GLU A 31 -7.06 42.75 -8.29
C GLU A 31 -7.04 43.34 -6.87
N ASP A 32 -6.09 44.24 -6.68
CA ASP A 32 -5.91 45.29 -5.68
C ASP A 32 -6.82 45.32 -4.43
N GLY A 33 -6.18 45.03 -3.32
CA GLY A 33 -6.68 45.32 -1.99
C GLY A 33 -5.69 44.86 -0.93
N THR A 34 -4.86 45.76 -0.40
CA THR A 34 -4.01 45.55 0.75
C THR A 34 -4.81 45.14 1.98
N VAL A 35 -5.14 43.85 2.09
CA VAL A 35 -5.62 43.17 3.29
C VAL A 35 -4.48 42.33 3.85
N SER A 36 -4.14 42.57 5.08
CA SER A 36 -2.94 42.07 5.73
C SER A 36 -2.87 40.55 5.70
N ALA A 37 -1.97 39.96 4.95
CA ALA A 37 -1.66 38.54 4.91
C ALA A 37 -1.29 37.93 6.30
N GLN A 38 -1.08 38.79 7.32
CA GLN A 38 -0.86 38.38 8.69
C GLN A 38 -2.13 38.05 9.47
N SER A 39 -3.29 38.65 9.15
CA SER A 39 -4.56 38.34 9.82
C SER A 39 -5.09 36.99 9.39
N ASP A 40 -4.98 36.65 8.11
CA ASP A 40 -5.51 35.41 7.54
C ASP A 40 -4.68 34.17 7.99
N SER A 41 -3.37 34.32 8.12
CA SER A 41 -2.52 33.24 8.63
C SER A 41 -2.75 32.96 10.13
N LEU A 42 -3.08 34.00 10.91
CA LEU A 42 -3.42 33.83 12.34
C LEU A 42 -4.81 33.21 12.52
N ASP A 43 -5.77 33.57 11.65
CA ASP A 43 -7.12 32.99 11.70
C ASP A 43 -7.11 31.54 11.23
N LEU A 44 -6.39 31.21 10.17
CA LEU A 44 -6.17 29.82 9.74
C LEU A 44 -5.48 28.99 10.81
N HIS A 45 -4.43 29.53 11.45
CA HIS A 45 -3.74 28.86 12.54
C HIS A 45 -4.66 28.62 13.74
N ARG A 46 -5.51 29.59 14.08
CA ARG A 46 -6.50 29.46 15.17
C ARG A 46 -7.55 28.37 14.82
N ARG A 47 -8.12 28.39 13.63
CA ARG A 47 -9.06 27.35 13.16
C ARG A 47 -8.44 25.96 13.18
N LEU A 48 -7.21 25.80 12.71
CA LEU A 48 -6.50 24.52 12.77
C LEU A 48 -6.27 24.08 14.21
N VAL A 49 -5.90 25.00 15.13
CA VAL A 49 -5.73 24.68 16.55
C VAL A 49 -7.06 24.28 17.19
N ASP A 50 -8.15 24.95 16.84
CA ASP A 50 -9.50 24.62 17.35
C ASP A 50 -9.98 23.26 16.79
N GLU A 51 -9.81 23.00 15.50
CA GLU A 51 -10.08 21.69 14.87
C GLU A 51 -9.23 20.57 15.49
N PHE A 52 -7.92 20.82 15.71
CA PHE A 52 -7.07 19.86 16.40
C PHE A 52 -7.47 19.64 17.87
N ALA A 53 -8.06 20.65 18.51
CA ALA A 53 -8.58 20.51 19.87
C ALA A 53 -9.89 19.68 19.93
N GLU A 54 -10.71 19.73 18.87
CA GLU A 54 -11.93 18.92 18.75
C GLU A 54 -11.63 17.44 18.50
N ILE A 55 -10.51 17.12 17.83
CA ILE A 55 -10.09 15.73 17.58
C ILE A 55 -9.13 15.18 18.65
N ASP A 56 -8.81 15.94 19.71
CA ASP A 56 -8.04 15.45 20.85
C ASP A 56 -8.86 14.37 21.57
N PRO A 57 -8.42 13.10 21.63
CA PRO A 57 -9.16 11.99 22.22
C PRO A 57 -9.59 12.26 23.66
N ASN A 58 -8.77 12.99 24.41
CA ASN A 58 -9.05 13.33 25.81
C ASN A 58 -10.20 14.33 25.95
N LYS A 59 -10.41 15.19 24.96
CA LYS A 59 -11.50 16.18 24.94
C LYS A 59 -12.75 15.66 24.26
N ALA A 60 -12.58 14.80 23.26
CA ALA A 60 -13.67 14.21 22.48
C ALA A 60 -14.34 13.01 23.19
N GLY A 61 -13.90 12.61 24.39
CA GLY A 61 -14.46 11.49 25.15
C GLY A 61 -14.09 10.11 24.61
N TRP A 62 -13.00 10.02 23.84
CA TRP A 62 -12.48 8.75 23.30
C TRP A 62 -11.44 8.15 24.26
N GLU A 63 -11.88 7.73 25.45
CA GLU A 63 -11.00 7.18 26.49
C GLU A 63 -10.13 6.02 26.00
N SER A 64 -10.64 5.20 25.09
CA SER A 64 -9.89 4.10 24.47
C SER A 64 -8.73 4.57 23.59
N GLU A 65 -8.87 5.71 22.89
CA GLU A 65 -7.77 6.27 22.08
C GLU A 65 -6.72 6.91 22.97
N SER A 66 -7.13 7.61 24.03
CA SER A 66 -6.20 8.14 25.02
C SER A 66 -5.35 7.04 25.65
N LEU A 67 -5.98 5.94 26.05
CA LEU A 67 -5.27 4.76 26.56
C LEU A 67 -4.37 4.11 25.49
N SER A 68 -4.84 4.05 24.26
CA SER A 68 -4.04 3.53 23.13
C SER A 68 -2.74 4.29 22.94
N GLU A 69 -2.79 5.63 22.99
CA GLU A 69 -1.60 6.49 22.87
C GLU A 69 -0.62 6.28 24.03
N GLU A 70 -1.13 6.25 25.27
CA GLU A 70 -0.28 6.01 26.43
C GLU A 70 0.36 4.62 26.43
N ALA A 71 -0.42 3.59 26.08
CA ALA A 71 0.08 2.24 25.92
C ALA A 71 1.16 2.16 24.83
N ALA A 72 0.93 2.81 23.69
CA ALA A 72 1.91 2.84 22.59
C ALA A 72 3.24 3.49 23.02
N VAL A 73 3.20 4.61 23.76
CA VAL A 73 4.39 5.28 24.29
C VAL A 73 5.19 4.36 25.23
N LYS A 74 4.48 3.65 26.12
CA LYS A 74 5.11 2.72 27.06
C LYS A 74 5.74 1.52 26.33
N MET A 75 5.02 0.94 25.36
CA MET A 75 5.50 -0.19 24.59
C MET A 75 6.63 0.21 23.62
N LYS A 76 6.65 1.45 23.11
CA LYS A 76 7.80 1.99 22.36
C LYS A 76 9.06 2.05 23.24
N SER A 77 8.92 2.40 24.53
CA SER A 77 10.02 2.38 25.49
C SER A 77 10.50 0.94 25.77
N LEU A 78 9.58 0.00 25.89
CA LEU A 78 9.90 -1.42 26.05
C LEU A 78 10.63 -1.98 24.81
N ALA A 79 10.19 -1.62 23.60
CA ALA A 79 10.84 -2.00 22.35
C ALA A 79 12.32 -1.54 22.29
N LYS A 80 12.61 -0.33 22.78
CA LYS A 80 13.99 0.16 22.89
C LYS A 80 14.84 -0.67 23.85
N LEU A 81 14.26 -1.16 24.95
CA LEU A 81 14.97 -2.04 25.88
C LEU A 81 15.22 -3.43 25.28
N LEU A 82 14.29 -3.94 24.46
CA LEU A 82 14.45 -5.24 23.79
C LEU A 82 15.60 -5.25 22.78
N ILE A 83 15.83 -4.18 22.06
CA ILE A 83 16.95 -4.09 21.10
C ILE A 83 18.30 -3.77 21.79
N HIS A 84 18.27 -3.34 23.05
CA HIS A 84 19.40 -3.07 23.91
C HIS A 84 19.29 -3.85 25.22
N PRO A 85 19.34 -5.21 25.18
CA PRO A 85 19.07 -6.05 26.35
C PRO A 85 20.05 -5.85 27.52
N GLU A 86 21.22 -5.27 27.27
CA GLU A 86 22.18 -4.82 28.29
C GLU A 86 21.61 -3.73 29.23
N ASN A 87 20.58 -3.01 28.77
CA ASN A 87 19.90 -1.95 29.54
C ASN A 87 18.65 -2.45 30.28
N LEU A 88 18.31 -3.75 30.18
CA LEU A 88 17.19 -4.34 30.90
C LEU A 88 17.50 -4.41 32.40
N ASP A 89 16.76 -3.63 33.16
CA ASP A 89 16.91 -3.45 34.61
C ASP A 89 15.51 -3.48 35.24
N PRO A 90 15.27 -4.32 36.26
CA PRO A 90 13.99 -4.39 36.98
C PRO A 90 13.49 -3.03 37.43
N ALA A 91 14.37 -2.15 37.95
CA ALA A 91 14.00 -0.83 38.44
C ALA A 91 13.42 0.08 37.33
N LYS A 92 13.84 -0.10 36.08
CA LYS A 92 13.27 0.64 34.92
C LYS A 92 11.89 0.14 34.53
N LEU A 93 11.59 -1.14 34.81
CA LEU A 93 10.30 -1.75 34.50
C LEU A 93 9.25 -1.53 35.58
N GLU A 94 9.64 -1.30 36.84
CA GLU A 94 8.70 -1.03 37.94
C GLU A 94 7.71 0.10 37.64
N ILE A 95 8.16 1.13 36.90
CA ILE A 95 7.30 2.26 36.49
C ILE A 95 6.21 1.83 35.47
N LEU A 96 6.52 0.80 34.69
CA LEU A 96 5.63 0.25 33.67
C LEU A 96 4.61 -0.74 34.27
N LEU A 97 5.02 -1.49 35.31
CA LEU A 97 4.29 -2.64 35.81
C LEU A 97 3.38 -2.29 36.99
N ALA A 98 2.22 -2.91 37.05
CA ALA A 98 1.33 -2.88 38.19
C ALA A 98 1.79 -3.89 39.28
N GLU A 99 1.36 -3.68 40.52
CA GLU A 99 1.53 -4.66 41.59
C GLU A 99 0.89 -5.99 41.19
N GLY A 100 1.60 -7.10 41.42
CA GLY A 100 1.14 -8.43 41.04
C GLY A 100 1.26 -8.76 39.55
N PHE A 101 1.99 -7.97 38.78
CA PHE A 101 2.22 -8.24 37.35
C PHE A 101 2.67 -9.69 37.08
N ALA A 102 2.12 -10.26 36.00
CA ALA A 102 2.53 -11.58 35.51
C ALA A 102 2.48 -11.67 33.98
N SER A 103 3.38 -12.41 33.38
CA SER A 103 3.36 -12.70 31.95
C SER A 103 3.48 -14.18 31.62
N SER A 104 2.88 -14.57 30.49
CA SER A 104 3.22 -15.83 29.84
C SER A 104 4.68 -15.78 29.35
N PRO A 105 5.27 -16.90 28.91
CA PRO A 105 6.49 -16.87 28.12
C PRO A 105 6.33 -15.89 26.96
N LEU A 106 7.35 -15.07 26.72
CA LEU A 106 7.40 -14.15 25.56
C LEU A 106 8.09 -14.79 24.36
N ARG A 107 8.82 -15.88 24.60
CA ARG A 107 9.45 -16.73 23.61
C ARG A 107 9.04 -18.17 23.84
N PHE A 108 8.64 -18.84 22.77
CA PHE A 108 8.34 -20.27 22.77
C PHE A 108 9.55 -21.03 22.23
N LEU A 109 9.93 -22.11 22.89
CA LEU A 109 11.07 -22.95 22.49
C LEU A 109 10.64 -24.17 21.67
N GLU A 110 9.42 -24.63 21.88
CA GLU A 110 8.83 -25.75 21.13
C GLU A 110 8.04 -25.17 19.95
N LEU A 111 8.69 -25.14 18.78
CA LEU A 111 8.13 -24.62 17.54
C LEU A 111 7.95 -25.75 16.53
N GLN A 112 6.87 -25.68 15.77
CA GLN A 112 6.63 -26.56 14.62
C GLN A 112 6.93 -25.79 13.32
N PRO A 113 7.43 -26.46 12.29
CA PRO A 113 7.65 -25.83 10.99
C PRO A 113 6.30 -25.44 10.36
N LEU A 114 6.21 -24.19 9.92
CA LEU A 114 5.09 -23.67 9.12
C LEU A 114 5.45 -23.72 7.64
N SER A 115 6.68 -23.29 7.31
CA SER A 115 7.21 -23.30 5.95
C SER A 115 8.73 -23.42 6.01
N GLU A 116 9.31 -24.18 5.10
CA GLU A 116 10.76 -24.30 4.95
C GLU A 116 11.11 -24.38 3.48
N ASN A 117 11.92 -23.44 3.01
CA ASN A 117 12.55 -23.50 1.71
C ASN A 117 14.08 -23.32 1.84
N VAL A 118 14.77 -23.23 0.70
CA VAL A 118 16.24 -23.15 0.65
C VAL A 118 16.78 -21.89 1.34
N THR A 119 16.01 -20.80 1.31
CA THR A 119 16.43 -19.46 1.75
C THR A 119 15.85 -19.06 3.09
N MET A 120 14.68 -19.58 3.45
CA MET A 120 13.93 -19.16 4.64
C MET A 120 13.26 -20.35 5.33
N SER A 121 13.28 -20.33 6.65
CA SER A 121 12.52 -21.23 7.51
C SER A 121 11.60 -20.42 8.42
N VAL A 122 10.31 -20.72 8.37
CA VAL A 122 9.30 -20.14 9.25
C VAL A 122 8.81 -21.21 10.20
N THR A 123 8.88 -20.92 11.49
CA THR A 123 8.39 -21.81 12.54
C THR A 123 7.39 -21.07 13.43
N GLU A 124 6.42 -21.79 13.98
CA GLU A 124 5.41 -21.20 14.86
C GLU A 124 5.22 -22.04 16.13
N ALA A 125 4.76 -21.39 17.21
CA ALA A 125 4.30 -22.09 18.39
C ALA A 125 2.96 -22.76 18.10
N SER A 126 2.80 -24.00 18.56
CA SER A 126 1.52 -24.69 18.38
C SER A 126 0.40 -24.00 19.16
N PRO A 127 -0.85 -23.99 18.64
CA PRO A 127 -1.99 -23.41 19.36
C PRO A 127 -2.19 -24.01 20.77
N THR A 128 -1.84 -25.27 20.96
CA THR A 128 -1.89 -25.95 22.27
C THR A 128 -0.82 -25.43 23.24
N ALA A 129 0.39 -25.14 22.75
CA ALA A 129 1.45 -24.54 23.57
C ALA A 129 1.06 -23.12 24.01
N GLU A 130 0.48 -22.32 23.10
CA GLU A 130 0.02 -20.98 23.40
C GLU A 130 -1.18 -20.96 24.38
N ALA A 131 -2.16 -21.84 24.18
CA ALA A 131 -3.32 -21.96 25.07
C ALA A 131 -2.95 -22.50 26.46
N GLY A 132 -1.94 -23.36 26.52
CA GLY A 132 -1.43 -23.92 27.78
C GLY A 132 -0.45 -23.01 28.52
N ALA A 133 0.02 -21.93 27.90
CA ALA A 133 1.00 -21.03 28.49
C ALA A 133 0.43 -20.31 29.72
N LYS A 134 0.99 -20.62 30.88
CA LYS A 134 0.59 -20.02 32.16
C LYS A 134 1.43 -18.77 32.46
N PRO A 135 0.95 -17.87 33.35
CA PRO A 135 1.75 -16.76 33.82
C PRO A 135 2.92 -17.27 34.70
N GLU A 136 4.09 -17.42 34.08
CA GLU A 136 5.29 -17.99 34.72
C GLU A 136 6.22 -16.91 35.25
N HIS A 137 6.27 -15.77 34.58
CA HIS A 137 7.14 -14.66 34.94
C HIS A 137 6.37 -13.64 35.78
N ARG A 138 6.82 -13.38 37.02
CA ARG A 138 6.15 -12.49 37.96
C ARG A 138 7.01 -11.31 38.36
N GLY A 139 6.39 -10.14 38.49
CA GLY A 139 7.07 -8.90 38.88
C GLY A 139 8.10 -8.42 37.85
N ALA A 140 8.88 -7.43 38.24
CA ALA A 140 9.87 -6.83 37.35
C ALA A 140 11.02 -7.78 37.02
N ASP A 141 11.52 -8.54 37.99
CA ASP A 141 12.62 -9.50 37.78
C ASP A 141 12.20 -10.59 36.79
N GLY A 142 11.04 -11.23 37.00
CA GLY A 142 10.55 -12.28 36.09
C GLY A 142 10.27 -11.73 34.68
N PHE A 143 9.82 -10.49 34.57
CA PHE A 143 9.60 -9.88 33.26
C PHE A 143 10.92 -9.55 32.53
N VAL A 144 11.96 -9.11 33.27
CA VAL A 144 13.31 -8.95 32.70
C VAL A 144 13.82 -10.28 32.14
N ASP A 145 13.63 -11.39 32.85
CA ASP A 145 14.06 -12.71 32.38
C ASP A 145 13.31 -13.13 31.11
N ALA A 146 11.99 -12.90 31.04
CA ALA A 146 11.21 -13.15 29.84
C ALA A 146 11.66 -12.31 28.64
N LEU A 147 11.94 -11.00 28.87
CA LEU A 147 12.44 -10.09 27.84
C LEU A 147 13.84 -10.48 27.36
N ARG A 148 14.74 -10.89 28.27
CA ARG A 148 16.07 -11.40 27.91
C ARG A 148 15.99 -12.67 27.08
N SER A 149 15.09 -13.59 27.45
CA SER A 149 14.83 -14.80 26.66
C SER A 149 14.39 -14.44 25.24
N LEU A 150 13.48 -13.48 25.07
CA LEU A 150 13.03 -13.02 23.77
C LEU A 150 14.17 -12.33 22.99
N ALA A 151 14.90 -11.41 23.64
CA ALA A 151 15.99 -10.65 23.03
C ALA A 151 17.16 -11.53 22.60
N SER A 152 17.35 -12.71 23.21
CA SER A 152 18.44 -13.64 22.87
C SER A 152 18.37 -14.17 21.42
N LEU A 153 17.20 -14.10 20.77
CA LEU A 153 17.06 -14.37 19.34
C LEU A 153 17.94 -13.48 18.47
N LEU A 154 18.17 -12.25 18.91
CA LEU A 154 18.98 -11.25 18.21
C LEU A 154 20.39 -11.11 18.78
N GLU A 155 20.86 -12.06 19.59
CA GLU A 155 22.21 -12.03 20.11
C GLU A 155 23.23 -12.05 18.96
N GLY A 156 24.19 -11.11 18.97
CA GLY A 156 25.14 -10.91 17.88
C GLY A 156 24.56 -10.29 16.59
N ALA A 157 23.28 -9.91 16.60
CA ALA A 157 22.69 -9.23 15.44
C ALA A 157 23.01 -7.74 15.41
N GLU A 158 23.26 -7.25 14.22
CA GLU A 158 23.30 -5.83 13.87
C GLU A 158 21.91 -5.35 13.43
N GLU A 159 21.73 -4.05 13.20
CA GLU A 159 20.49 -3.45 12.67
C GLU A 159 19.21 -3.92 13.40
N ARG A 160 19.30 -4.04 14.74
CA ARG A 160 18.17 -4.51 15.55
C ARG A 160 17.03 -3.52 15.54
N ARG A 161 15.81 -4.01 15.36
CA ARG A 161 14.57 -3.22 15.46
C ARG A 161 13.52 -4.00 16.23
N ALA A 162 12.71 -3.31 17.02
CA ALA A 162 11.53 -3.86 17.68
C ALA A 162 10.41 -2.84 17.63
N LYS A 163 9.18 -3.32 17.45
CA LYS A 163 8.00 -2.46 17.28
C LYS A 163 6.76 -3.12 17.87
N PHE A 164 5.90 -2.30 18.45
CA PHE A 164 4.54 -2.67 18.86
C PHE A 164 3.53 -1.79 18.10
N LYS A 165 2.42 -2.39 17.69
CA LYS A 165 1.26 -1.67 17.14
C LYS A 165 0.00 -2.06 17.90
N VAL A 166 -0.69 -1.08 18.49
CA VAL A 166 -1.97 -1.31 19.18
C VAL A 166 -3.06 -1.53 18.13
N MET A 167 -3.67 -2.73 18.13
CA MET A 167 -4.68 -3.15 17.16
C MET A 167 -6.10 -3.03 17.69
N HIS A 168 -6.25 -3.18 18.99
CA HIS A 168 -7.55 -3.19 19.65
C HIS A 168 -7.42 -2.70 21.07
N VAL A 169 -8.41 -1.95 21.52
CA VAL A 169 -8.55 -1.49 22.90
C VAL A 169 -9.98 -1.77 23.34
N GLU A 170 -10.12 -2.44 24.47
CA GLU A 170 -11.39 -2.71 25.11
C GLU A 170 -11.35 -2.20 26.56
N LEU A 171 -12.13 -1.18 26.85
CA LEU A 171 -12.24 -0.65 28.21
C LEU A 171 -13.06 -1.61 29.08
N GLN A 172 -12.55 -1.95 30.25
CA GLN A 172 -13.20 -2.78 31.26
C GLN A 172 -13.26 -2.00 32.57
N GLY A 173 -14.24 -2.26 33.40
CA GLY A 173 -14.57 -1.43 34.59
C GLY A 173 -13.40 -1.06 35.50
N GLU A 174 -12.35 -1.86 35.62
CA GLU A 174 -11.16 -1.62 36.45
C GLU A 174 -9.86 -1.51 35.62
N GLY A 175 -9.95 -1.24 34.32
CA GLY A 175 -8.79 -1.13 33.44
C GLY A 175 -9.13 -1.33 31.98
N ALA A 176 -8.20 -1.84 31.21
CA ALA A 176 -8.41 -2.10 29.78
C ALA A 176 -7.63 -3.32 29.28
N LEU A 177 -8.14 -3.90 28.21
CA LEU A 177 -7.43 -4.90 27.41
C LEU A 177 -6.95 -4.26 26.12
N THR A 178 -5.69 -4.53 25.75
CA THR A 178 -5.18 -4.19 24.42
C THR A 178 -4.67 -5.43 23.72
N ARG A 179 -4.88 -5.49 22.41
CA ARG A 179 -4.22 -6.45 21.52
C ARG A 179 -3.23 -5.71 20.66
N MET A 180 -1.98 -6.13 20.69
CA MET A 180 -0.88 -5.47 20.00
C MET A 180 -0.16 -6.44 19.09
N LEU A 181 0.16 -6.02 17.88
CA LEU A 181 1.12 -6.71 17.05
C LEU A 181 2.53 -6.36 17.54
N PHE A 182 3.36 -7.37 17.67
CA PHE A 182 4.77 -7.24 17.98
C PHE A 182 5.61 -7.77 16.84
N GLU A 183 6.64 -7.03 16.48
CA GLU A 183 7.67 -7.43 15.53
C GLU A 183 9.04 -7.09 16.12
N MET A 184 9.97 -8.02 16.04
CA MET A 184 11.38 -7.79 16.35
C MET A 184 12.24 -8.46 15.31
N ARG A 185 13.27 -7.77 14.78
CA ARG A 185 14.19 -8.29 13.78
C ARG A 185 15.60 -7.77 13.95
N GLY A 186 16.55 -8.51 13.39
CA GLY A 186 17.94 -8.11 13.34
C GLY A 186 18.74 -8.92 12.32
N LYS A 187 19.81 -8.34 11.82
CA LYS A 187 20.69 -8.94 10.81
C LYS A 187 21.87 -9.61 11.50
N ARG A 188 22.03 -10.89 11.26
CA ARG A 188 23.17 -11.68 11.71
C ARG A 188 24.08 -12.02 10.53
N PRO A 189 25.32 -12.51 10.73
CA PRO A 189 26.18 -12.93 9.63
C PRO A 189 25.57 -14.02 8.74
N ASP A 190 24.68 -14.87 9.30
CA ASP A 190 23.96 -15.93 8.61
C ASP A 190 22.61 -15.49 8.01
N GLY A 191 22.26 -14.20 8.09
CA GLY A 191 21.06 -13.60 7.52
C GLY A 191 20.13 -12.97 8.54
N TRP A 192 18.94 -12.55 8.09
CA TRP A 192 17.94 -11.92 8.93
C TRP A 192 17.25 -12.90 9.87
N ARG A 193 16.99 -12.45 11.07
CA ARG A 193 16.14 -13.11 12.05
C ARG A 193 14.98 -12.21 12.40
N GLN A 194 13.79 -12.78 12.43
CA GLN A 194 12.58 -12.02 12.78
C GLN A 194 11.70 -12.86 13.70
N VAL A 195 11.04 -12.20 14.62
CA VAL A 195 9.95 -12.76 15.40
C VAL A 195 8.73 -11.86 15.28
N THR A 196 7.56 -12.46 15.12
CA THR A 196 6.27 -11.78 15.17
C THR A 196 5.36 -12.48 16.16
N SER A 197 4.51 -11.71 16.84
CA SER A 197 3.51 -12.27 17.75
C SER A 197 2.41 -11.25 18.05
N THR A 198 1.32 -11.72 18.64
CA THR A 198 0.26 -10.88 19.19
C THR A 198 0.36 -10.85 20.71
N TRP A 199 0.46 -9.66 21.27
CA TRP A 199 0.49 -9.43 22.71
C TRP A 199 -0.89 -8.97 23.19
N HIS A 200 -1.46 -9.74 24.12
CA HIS A 200 -2.67 -9.38 24.86
C HIS A 200 -2.23 -8.81 26.19
N CYS A 201 -2.45 -7.52 26.37
CA CYS A 201 -2.00 -6.78 27.55
C CYS A 201 -3.21 -6.29 28.35
N GLU A 202 -3.19 -6.55 29.66
CA GLU A 202 -4.13 -5.94 30.62
C GLU A 202 -3.50 -4.72 31.26
N TRP A 203 -4.27 -3.65 31.38
CA TRP A 203 -3.82 -2.37 31.94
C TRP A 203 -4.68 -1.99 33.14
N THR A 204 -4.08 -1.27 34.08
CA THR A 204 -4.83 -0.65 35.19
C THR A 204 -5.64 0.54 34.69
N SER A 205 -6.64 0.98 35.48
CA SER A 205 -7.41 2.21 35.25
C SER A 205 -6.70 3.49 35.76
N GLU A 206 -5.52 3.35 36.32
CA GLU A 206 -4.71 4.49 36.77
C GLU A 206 -4.28 5.38 35.59
N VAL A 207 -4.00 6.64 35.85
CA VAL A 207 -3.40 7.56 34.88
C VAL A 207 -2.06 8.04 35.44
N PRO A 208 -0.95 7.67 34.79
CA PRO A 208 -0.79 6.82 33.59
C PRO A 208 -1.01 5.33 33.87
N PRO A 209 -1.60 4.57 32.90
CA PRO A 209 -1.93 3.16 33.09
C PRO A 209 -0.68 2.30 33.28
N ARG A 210 -0.77 1.25 34.11
CA ARG A 210 0.31 0.27 34.32
C ARG A 210 -0.07 -1.08 33.76
N LEU A 211 0.91 -1.82 33.28
CA LEU A 211 0.75 -3.16 32.71
C LEU A 211 0.50 -4.19 33.83
N ARG A 212 -0.65 -4.84 33.83
CA ARG A 212 -1.07 -5.83 34.81
C ARG A 212 -0.71 -7.24 34.38
N SER A 213 -0.87 -7.55 33.09
CA SER A 213 -0.48 -8.84 32.54
C SER A 213 -0.11 -8.76 31.05
N VAL A 214 0.64 -9.77 30.60
CA VAL A 214 0.95 -10.00 29.19
C VAL A 214 0.75 -11.47 28.86
N ARG A 215 0.00 -11.76 27.80
CA ARG A 215 -0.12 -13.08 27.20
C ARG A 215 0.22 -12.99 25.72
N VAL A 216 1.06 -13.89 25.23
CA VAL A 216 1.52 -13.94 23.84
C VAL A 216 0.81 -15.05 23.08
N THR A 217 0.37 -14.75 21.85
CA THR A 217 -0.20 -15.72 20.89
C THR A 217 0.28 -15.42 19.48
N GLY A 218 0.08 -16.33 18.54
CA GLY A 218 0.50 -16.17 17.14
C GLY A 218 2.02 -15.99 17.03
N TYR A 219 2.79 -16.69 17.86
CA TYR A 219 4.24 -16.55 17.89
C TYR A 219 4.88 -17.27 16.71
N ARG A 220 5.66 -16.53 15.92
CA ARG A 220 6.38 -17.04 14.75
C ARG A 220 7.81 -16.55 14.74
N GLU A 221 8.75 -17.45 14.39
CA GLU A 221 10.14 -17.10 14.12
C GLU A 221 10.45 -17.33 12.64
N VAL A 222 11.11 -16.36 12.03
CA VAL A 222 11.69 -16.47 10.68
C VAL A 222 13.20 -16.52 10.82
N ARG A 223 13.81 -17.47 10.17
CA ARG A 223 15.26 -17.71 10.17
C ARG A 223 15.74 -17.95 8.74
N PRO A 224 17.03 -17.71 8.42
CA PRO A 224 17.61 -18.15 7.16
C PRO A 224 17.43 -19.65 6.95
N GLY A 225 17.16 -20.06 5.73
CA GLY A 225 17.09 -21.44 5.32
C GLY A 225 18.46 -22.13 5.27
N LYS A 226 18.48 -23.40 4.86
CA LYS A 226 19.69 -24.26 4.88
C LYS A 226 20.82 -23.75 3.98
N ALA A 227 20.51 -23.04 2.90
CA ALA A 227 21.53 -22.54 1.98
C ALA A 227 22.22 -21.25 2.45
N GLY A 228 21.67 -20.55 3.48
CA GLY A 228 22.19 -19.28 3.95
C GLY A 228 22.28 -18.19 2.86
N ARG A 229 21.54 -18.37 1.76
CA ARG A 229 21.53 -17.40 0.65
C ARG A 229 20.48 -16.33 0.88
N ILE A 230 20.81 -15.12 0.50
CA ILE A 230 19.86 -14.02 0.32
C ILE A 230 19.30 -14.19 -1.11
N GLU A 231 17.98 -14.30 -1.25
CA GLU A 231 17.34 -14.43 -2.56
C GLU A 231 17.55 -13.19 -3.42
N PHE A 232 17.44 -12.01 -2.81
CA PHE A 232 17.56 -10.74 -3.47
C PHE A 232 18.65 -9.88 -2.83
N THR A 233 19.48 -9.27 -3.67
CA THR A 233 20.43 -8.24 -3.27
C THR A 233 20.17 -6.98 -4.07
N ASP A 234 20.46 -5.81 -3.49
CA ASP A 234 20.43 -4.55 -4.25
C ASP A 234 21.49 -4.58 -5.33
N ALA A 235 21.08 -4.88 -6.56
CA ALA A 235 21.95 -4.92 -7.74
C ALA A 235 22.03 -3.55 -8.45
N ALA A 236 21.15 -2.60 -8.14
CA ALA A 236 21.11 -1.30 -8.82
C ALA A 236 22.46 -0.57 -8.82
N PRO A 237 23.26 -0.56 -7.71
CA PRO A 237 24.58 0.06 -7.74
C PRO A 237 25.59 -0.61 -8.71
N ALA A 238 25.45 -1.90 -8.96
CA ALA A 238 26.32 -2.63 -9.88
C ALA A 238 25.86 -2.49 -11.34
N VAL A 239 24.58 -2.72 -11.58
CA VAL A 239 23.96 -2.68 -12.92
C VAL A 239 24.01 -1.28 -13.52
N LEU A 240 23.70 -0.24 -12.73
CA LEU A 240 23.59 1.15 -13.16
C LEU A 240 24.84 2.00 -12.84
N ALA A 241 25.95 1.39 -12.40
CA ALA A 241 27.16 2.10 -11.97
C ALA A 241 27.76 3.01 -13.07
N GLY A 242 27.65 2.60 -14.33
CA GLY A 242 28.12 3.33 -15.51
C GLY A 242 27.30 4.59 -15.81
N ALA A 243 26.01 4.61 -15.45
CA ALA A 243 25.10 5.69 -15.77
C ALA A 243 25.29 6.89 -14.84
N ALA A 244 25.51 8.07 -15.42
CA ALA A 244 25.60 9.31 -14.65
C ALA A 244 24.27 9.66 -13.98
N SER A 245 23.14 9.41 -14.64
CA SER A 245 21.78 9.60 -14.16
C SER A 245 21.48 8.80 -12.89
N TYR A 246 21.99 7.57 -12.77
CA TYR A 246 21.85 6.81 -11.54
C TYR A 246 22.42 7.59 -10.33
N ARG A 247 23.66 8.06 -10.40
CA ARG A 247 24.31 8.78 -9.30
C ARG A 247 23.72 10.17 -9.06
N GLN A 248 23.35 10.86 -10.14
CA GLN A 248 22.89 12.25 -10.07
C GLN A 248 21.41 12.36 -9.75
N GLN A 249 20.58 11.39 -10.16
CA GLN A 249 19.12 11.42 -10.03
C GLN A 249 18.60 10.28 -9.14
N LEU A 250 18.75 9.02 -9.56
CA LEU A 250 18.04 7.88 -8.95
C LEU A 250 18.57 7.50 -7.56
N ALA A 251 19.87 7.61 -7.32
CA ALA A 251 20.47 7.37 -6.00
C ALA A 251 20.18 8.48 -4.98
N LYS A 252 19.44 9.53 -5.36
CA LYS A 252 19.01 10.59 -4.45
C LYS A 252 17.66 10.24 -3.86
N SER A 253 17.54 10.46 -2.54
CA SER A 253 16.27 10.24 -1.85
C SER A 253 15.20 11.21 -2.33
N PHE A 254 13.95 10.82 -2.12
CA PHE A 254 12.81 11.69 -2.32
C PHE A 254 12.94 13.03 -1.57
N ASP A 255 13.37 13.04 -0.30
CA ASP A 255 13.59 14.26 0.47
C ASP A 255 14.66 15.18 -0.13
N TYR A 256 15.65 14.62 -0.82
CA TYR A 256 16.65 15.40 -1.54
C TYR A 256 16.00 16.22 -2.67
N TRP A 257 15.13 15.61 -3.46
CA TRP A 257 14.43 16.28 -4.57
C TRP A 257 13.35 17.22 -4.07
N ARG A 258 12.56 16.81 -3.08
CA ARG A 258 11.54 17.64 -2.45
C ARG A 258 12.10 18.96 -1.92
N ALA A 259 13.28 18.95 -1.32
CA ALA A 259 13.93 20.14 -0.82
C ALA A 259 14.44 21.10 -1.92
N ARG A 260 14.46 20.65 -3.19
CA ARG A 260 15.03 21.38 -4.34
C ARG A 260 14.02 21.67 -5.43
N SER A 261 12.90 21.00 -5.43
CA SER A 261 11.83 21.18 -6.41
C SER A 261 10.87 22.29 -5.97
N ASP A 262 10.21 22.92 -6.93
CA ASP A 262 9.14 23.88 -6.64
C ASP A 262 8.00 23.18 -5.89
N LYS A 263 7.39 23.87 -4.93
CA LYS A 263 6.32 23.31 -4.10
C LYS A 263 5.10 22.87 -4.92
N SER A 264 4.85 23.48 -6.05
CA SER A 264 3.76 23.11 -6.96
C SER A 264 3.98 21.76 -7.64
N LEU A 265 5.25 21.37 -7.87
CA LEU A 265 5.63 20.06 -8.42
C LEU A 265 5.65 18.95 -7.37
N VAL A 266 5.65 19.35 -6.10
CA VAL A 266 5.79 18.45 -4.94
C VAL A 266 4.43 17.99 -4.39
N ALA A 267 3.33 18.60 -4.83
CA ALA A 267 1.99 18.34 -4.31
C ALA A 267 1.48 16.91 -4.57
N ASP A 268 2.09 16.17 -5.49
CA ASP A 268 1.64 14.82 -5.90
C ASP A 268 2.69 13.74 -5.59
N LEU A 269 3.13 13.71 -4.36
CA LEU A 269 4.27 12.91 -3.90
C LEU A 269 3.94 11.51 -3.41
N LEU A 270 2.67 11.11 -3.48
CA LEU A 270 2.23 9.84 -2.94
C LEU A 270 2.41 8.71 -3.97
N GLY A 271 3.65 8.20 -4.08
CA GLY A 271 3.91 6.90 -4.70
C GLY A 271 3.59 6.82 -6.19
N ALA A 272 4.02 7.80 -6.97
CA ALA A 272 3.58 7.94 -8.35
C ALA A 272 4.60 7.48 -9.39
N GLN A 273 5.61 6.72 -9.00
CA GLN A 273 6.66 6.31 -9.93
C GLN A 273 6.44 4.85 -10.30
N GLY A 274 6.15 4.62 -11.59
CA GLY A 274 6.07 3.29 -12.16
C GLY A 274 7.44 2.80 -12.65
N VAL A 275 7.53 1.51 -12.83
CA VAL A 275 8.63 0.82 -13.51
C VAL A 275 8.01 -0.16 -14.50
N ILE A 276 8.51 -0.15 -15.73
CA ILE A 276 8.16 -1.13 -16.73
C ILE A 276 9.41 -1.77 -17.31
N VAL A 277 9.25 -2.98 -17.78
CA VAL A 277 10.30 -3.81 -18.31
C VAL A 277 9.83 -4.34 -19.66
N GLY A 278 10.73 -4.38 -20.64
CA GLY A 278 10.48 -4.92 -21.97
C GLY A 278 11.73 -4.86 -22.82
N ASP A 279 11.79 -5.68 -23.85
CA ASP A 279 12.87 -5.66 -24.84
C ASP A 279 12.51 -4.64 -25.93
N VAL A 280 13.03 -3.41 -25.80
CA VAL A 280 12.65 -2.31 -26.72
C VAL A 280 13.55 -2.20 -27.94
N ASN A 281 14.66 -2.94 -27.98
CA ASN A 281 15.63 -2.90 -29.08
C ASN A 281 15.79 -4.25 -29.81
N GLY A 282 14.99 -5.26 -29.41
CA GLY A 282 14.97 -6.58 -30.07
C GLY A 282 16.20 -7.44 -29.81
N ASP A 283 16.93 -7.20 -28.72
CA ASP A 283 18.19 -7.92 -28.42
C ASP A 283 18.01 -9.13 -27.49
N GLU A 284 16.77 -9.51 -27.16
CA GLU A 284 16.34 -10.58 -26.24
C GLU A 284 16.74 -10.33 -24.77
N LEU A 285 17.08 -9.09 -24.39
CA LEU A 285 17.33 -8.69 -23.01
C LEU A 285 16.28 -7.67 -22.58
N ASP A 286 15.66 -7.90 -21.43
CA ASP A 286 14.70 -6.95 -20.88
C ASP A 286 15.38 -5.63 -20.49
N ASP A 287 14.84 -4.53 -20.98
CA ASP A 287 15.23 -3.16 -20.68
C ASP A 287 14.35 -2.57 -19.58
N LEU A 288 14.83 -1.53 -18.92
CA LEU A 288 14.20 -0.94 -17.77
C LEU A 288 13.81 0.52 -18.02
N TYR A 289 12.52 0.85 -17.97
CA TYR A 289 12.06 2.22 -18.02
C TYR A 289 11.48 2.68 -16.66
N LEU A 290 12.05 3.74 -16.11
CA LEU A 290 11.71 4.30 -14.81
C LEU A 290 10.98 5.62 -14.97
N LEU A 291 9.73 5.66 -14.52
CA LEU A 291 8.95 6.88 -14.46
C LEU A 291 9.42 7.76 -13.30
N GLN A 292 9.36 9.07 -13.50
CA GLN A 292 9.82 10.05 -12.53
C GLN A 292 8.73 11.07 -12.21
N PRO A 293 8.77 11.71 -11.03
CA PRO A 293 7.90 12.83 -10.72
C PRO A 293 8.15 13.99 -11.70
N GLY A 294 7.12 14.79 -11.94
CA GLY A 294 7.23 15.94 -12.83
C GLY A 294 8.42 16.86 -12.52
N GLY A 295 9.12 17.26 -13.56
CA GLY A 295 10.36 18.05 -13.48
C GLY A 295 11.65 17.24 -13.41
N LEU A 296 11.56 15.93 -13.27
CA LEU A 296 12.68 15.00 -13.42
C LEU A 296 12.47 14.14 -14.66
N PRO A 297 13.50 13.94 -15.51
CA PRO A 297 13.34 13.14 -16.71
C PRO A 297 13.14 11.66 -16.36
N ASN A 298 12.20 11.01 -17.05
CA ASN A 298 12.10 9.56 -17.07
C ASN A 298 13.39 8.94 -17.58
N ARG A 299 13.64 7.66 -17.24
CA ARG A 299 14.91 7.00 -17.57
C ARG A 299 14.70 5.65 -18.24
N LEU A 300 15.25 5.50 -19.45
CA LEU A 300 15.40 4.22 -20.13
C LEU A 300 16.83 3.72 -19.96
N PHE A 301 16.95 2.48 -19.52
CA PHE A 301 18.23 1.78 -19.41
C PHE A 301 18.19 0.54 -20.27
N LEU A 302 18.97 0.53 -21.34
CA LEU A 302 19.16 -0.66 -22.18
C LEU A 302 20.11 -1.63 -21.50
N HIS A 303 19.65 -2.84 -21.28
CA HIS A 303 20.40 -3.94 -20.68
C HIS A 303 21.53 -4.38 -21.61
N GLN A 304 22.64 -4.77 -21.04
CA GLN A 304 23.82 -5.20 -21.80
C GLN A 304 24.18 -6.65 -21.49
N PRO A 305 24.76 -7.41 -22.44
CA PRO A 305 25.12 -8.81 -22.22
C PRO A 305 26.10 -9.06 -21.06
N ASP A 306 26.80 -8.02 -20.59
CA ASP A 306 27.69 -8.10 -19.42
C ASP A 306 26.97 -7.90 -18.08
N GLY A 307 25.64 -7.72 -18.10
CA GLY A 307 24.80 -7.50 -16.93
C GLY A 307 24.77 -6.06 -16.42
N THR A 308 25.36 -5.11 -17.16
CA THR A 308 25.20 -3.67 -16.90
C THR A 308 24.04 -3.08 -17.72
N ALA A 309 23.68 -1.82 -17.46
CA ALA A 309 22.69 -1.14 -18.27
C ALA A 309 23.10 0.32 -18.58
N HIS A 310 22.79 0.76 -19.79
CA HIS A 310 23.14 2.07 -20.32
C HIS A 310 21.92 2.98 -20.38
N ASP A 311 22.05 4.20 -19.87
CA ASP A 311 21.04 5.24 -19.99
C ASP A 311 21.00 5.81 -21.42
N THR A 312 19.96 5.50 -22.16
CA THR A 312 19.71 5.98 -23.53
C THR A 312 18.50 6.94 -23.60
N SER A 313 17.94 7.34 -22.47
CA SER A 313 16.67 8.07 -22.36
C SER A 313 16.52 9.24 -23.33
N ALA A 314 17.58 10.07 -23.47
CA ALA A 314 17.57 11.23 -24.34
C ALA A 314 17.75 10.84 -25.83
N GLU A 315 18.55 9.82 -26.11
CA GLU A 315 18.79 9.31 -27.47
C GLU A 315 17.53 8.62 -27.99
N SER A 316 16.84 7.89 -27.10
CA SER A 316 15.57 7.21 -27.38
C SER A 316 14.35 8.16 -27.44
N GLY A 317 14.51 9.44 -27.08
CA GLY A 317 13.44 10.45 -27.17
C GLY A 317 12.36 10.33 -26.09
N ILE A 318 12.62 9.63 -25.00
CA ILE A 318 11.63 9.38 -23.93
C ILE A 318 12.08 9.83 -22.53
N ASP A 319 13.00 10.79 -22.44
CA ASP A 319 13.39 11.47 -21.21
C ASP A 319 12.35 12.54 -20.78
N VAL A 320 11.09 12.14 -20.78
CA VAL A 320 9.92 13.00 -20.55
C VAL A 320 9.96 13.62 -19.16
N LEU A 321 9.71 14.94 -19.10
CA LEU A 321 9.70 15.74 -17.86
C LEU A 321 8.31 15.88 -17.23
N ASP A 322 7.28 15.48 -17.95
CA ASP A 322 5.90 15.52 -17.43
C ASP A 322 5.72 14.53 -16.29
N PHE A 323 4.71 14.78 -15.48
CA PHE A 323 4.34 13.87 -14.42
C PHE A 323 3.76 12.58 -14.99
N CYS A 324 4.49 11.48 -14.83
CA CYS A 324 4.12 10.14 -15.31
C CYS A 324 3.82 9.21 -14.15
N ARG A 325 2.69 8.50 -14.19
CA ARG A 325 2.29 7.52 -13.17
C ARG A 325 2.33 6.09 -13.65
N SER A 326 2.02 5.86 -14.90
CA SER A 326 1.92 4.53 -15.48
C SER A 326 2.44 4.54 -16.90
N ALA A 327 2.98 3.43 -17.34
CA ALA A 327 3.39 3.23 -18.72
C ALA A 327 3.24 1.75 -19.09
N LEU A 328 3.23 1.45 -20.39
CA LEU A 328 3.27 0.09 -20.93
C LEU A 328 4.22 0.07 -22.13
N PHE A 329 4.99 -1.00 -22.25
CA PHE A 329 5.61 -1.42 -23.51
C PHE A 329 4.71 -2.49 -24.14
N ILE A 330 4.10 -2.17 -25.26
CA ILE A 330 3.16 -3.05 -25.99
C ILE A 330 3.20 -2.73 -27.49
N ASP A 331 3.04 -3.74 -28.32
CA ASP A 331 2.92 -3.59 -29.77
C ASP A 331 1.51 -3.04 -30.12
N LEU A 332 1.43 -1.77 -30.55
CA LEU A 332 0.15 -1.08 -30.80
C LEU A 332 -0.29 -1.13 -32.25
N ASP A 333 0.60 -1.42 -33.17
CA ASP A 333 0.29 -1.43 -34.61
C ASP A 333 0.62 -2.76 -35.30
N ASN A 334 0.96 -3.79 -34.51
CA ASN A 334 1.23 -5.16 -34.92
C ASN A 334 2.41 -5.27 -35.87
N ASP A 335 3.45 -4.46 -35.70
CA ASP A 335 4.67 -4.54 -36.49
C ASP A 335 5.77 -5.42 -35.87
N GLY A 336 5.56 -5.85 -34.64
CA GLY A 336 6.38 -6.82 -33.90
C GLY A 336 7.38 -6.21 -32.94
N ASP A 337 7.44 -4.90 -32.80
CA ASP A 337 8.22 -4.24 -31.75
C ASP A 337 7.31 -3.63 -30.64
N GLN A 338 7.93 -3.26 -29.52
CA GLN A 338 7.19 -2.74 -28.38
C GLN A 338 7.16 -1.21 -28.40
N ASP A 339 5.98 -0.66 -28.64
CA ASP A 339 5.69 0.76 -28.52
C ASP A 339 5.55 1.20 -27.06
N LEU A 340 5.54 2.52 -26.82
CA LEU A 340 5.38 3.08 -25.50
C LEU A 340 4.06 3.84 -25.34
N VAL A 341 3.27 3.41 -24.38
CA VAL A 341 2.10 4.14 -23.86
C VAL A 341 2.46 4.81 -22.56
N LEU A 342 2.38 6.15 -22.50
CA LEU A 342 2.65 6.93 -21.29
C LEU A 342 1.38 7.52 -20.70
N GLY A 343 1.08 7.17 -19.45
CA GLY A 343 0.05 7.80 -18.63
C GLY A 343 0.57 9.08 -17.98
N LEU A 344 0.33 10.21 -18.64
CA LEU A 344 0.59 11.54 -18.09
C LEU A 344 -0.59 11.97 -17.20
N ALA A 345 -0.43 13.04 -16.43
CA ALA A 345 -1.45 13.44 -15.46
C ALA A 345 -2.90 13.40 -15.98
N TRP A 346 -3.14 13.96 -17.19
CA TRP A 346 -4.49 14.11 -17.77
C TRP A 346 -4.58 13.63 -19.21
N LYS A 347 -3.59 12.94 -19.70
CA LYS A 347 -3.58 12.42 -21.08
C LYS A 347 -2.75 11.17 -21.20
N LEU A 348 -2.98 10.39 -22.25
CA LEU A 348 -2.01 9.42 -22.76
C LEU A 348 -1.14 10.08 -23.83
N ALA A 349 0.12 9.70 -23.90
CA ALA A 349 0.97 9.84 -25.06
C ALA A 349 1.24 8.47 -25.64
N LEU A 350 1.13 8.35 -26.97
CA LEU A 350 1.39 7.13 -27.74
C LEU A 350 2.63 7.38 -28.59
N MET A 351 3.62 6.53 -28.43
CA MET A 351 4.91 6.68 -29.08
C MET A 351 5.28 5.38 -29.76
N GLU A 352 5.49 5.45 -31.09
CA GLU A 352 5.94 4.34 -31.91
C GLU A 352 7.43 4.12 -31.71
N ASN A 353 7.83 2.88 -31.54
CA ASN A 353 9.20 2.40 -31.56
C ASN A 353 9.64 2.17 -33.01
N ASP A 354 10.92 2.15 -33.29
CA ASP A 354 11.50 1.76 -34.59
C ASP A 354 12.16 0.37 -34.56
N GLY A 355 11.93 -0.39 -33.47
CA GLY A 355 12.56 -1.69 -33.22
C GLY A 355 14.01 -1.61 -32.76
N GLU A 356 14.60 -0.41 -32.69
CA GLU A 356 15.97 -0.16 -32.21
C GLU A 356 15.96 0.67 -30.89
N GLY A 357 14.79 0.87 -30.26
CA GLY A 357 14.63 1.61 -29.00
C GLY A 357 14.56 3.13 -29.17
N HIS A 358 14.22 3.65 -30.37
CA HIS A 358 13.96 5.07 -30.59
C HIS A 358 12.46 5.32 -30.74
N PHE A 359 11.93 6.23 -29.96
CA PHE A 359 10.49 6.46 -29.90
C PHE A 359 10.09 7.78 -30.54
N THR A 360 9.06 7.72 -31.39
CA THR A 360 8.48 8.89 -32.07
C THR A 360 7.03 9.10 -31.65
N PRO A 361 6.61 10.30 -31.21
CA PRO A 361 5.21 10.56 -30.88
C PRO A 361 4.28 10.36 -32.08
N ARG A 362 3.22 9.54 -31.90
CA ARG A 362 2.21 9.26 -32.94
C ARG A 362 0.82 9.75 -32.58
N GLY A 363 0.47 9.74 -31.31
CA GLY A 363 -0.86 10.11 -30.88
C GLY A 363 -0.93 10.55 -29.42
N SER A 364 -2.10 11.03 -29.06
CA SER A 364 -2.42 11.30 -27.66
C SER A 364 -3.93 11.25 -27.44
N TYR A 365 -4.35 10.87 -26.23
CA TYR A 365 -5.74 10.93 -25.81
C TYR A 365 -5.88 11.81 -24.57
N GLN A 366 -6.81 12.76 -24.58
CA GLN A 366 -7.09 13.63 -23.44
C GLN A 366 -8.09 12.96 -22.51
N SER A 367 -7.66 12.64 -21.29
CA SER A 367 -8.51 12.01 -20.28
C SER A 367 -9.25 13.05 -19.43
N GLU A 368 -10.49 12.76 -19.08
CA GLU A 368 -11.27 13.52 -18.10
C GLU A 368 -10.96 13.14 -16.66
N GLY A 369 -10.44 11.94 -16.43
CA GLY A 369 -9.90 11.45 -15.16
C GLY A 369 -8.38 11.60 -15.12
N GLN A 370 -7.83 11.89 -13.94
CA GLN A 370 -6.38 11.84 -13.76
C GLN A 370 -5.91 10.40 -13.94
N VAL A 371 -5.07 10.14 -14.94
CA VAL A 371 -4.57 8.81 -15.28
C VAL A 371 -3.66 8.30 -14.16
N ASN A 372 -4.04 7.21 -13.53
CA ASN A 372 -3.29 6.55 -12.46
C ASN A 372 -2.66 5.23 -12.88
N SER A 373 -3.43 4.43 -13.60
CA SER A 373 -3.00 3.14 -14.10
C SER A 373 -3.54 2.95 -15.51
N ILE A 374 -2.82 2.20 -16.31
CA ILE A 374 -3.19 1.74 -17.63
C ILE A 374 -2.96 0.24 -17.72
N ALA A 375 -3.85 -0.46 -18.43
CA ALA A 375 -3.71 -1.86 -18.77
C ALA A 375 -4.19 -2.07 -20.20
N ALA A 376 -3.66 -3.06 -20.89
CA ALA A 376 -4.03 -3.38 -22.25
C ALA A 376 -4.48 -4.85 -22.37
N ALA A 377 -5.43 -5.08 -23.25
CA ALA A 377 -5.88 -6.40 -23.69
C ALA A 377 -6.62 -6.26 -25.02
N ASP A 378 -6.64 -7.30 -25.82
CA ASP A 378 -7.54 -7.44 -26.96
C ASP A 378 -8.93 -7.87 -26.42
N TYR A 379 -9.77 -6.87 -26.02
CA TYR A 379 -11.03 -7.18 -25.36
C TYR A 379 -12.11 -7.66 -26.31
N ASP A 380 -12.02 -7.35 -27.61
CA ASP A 380 -13.03 -7.73 -28.59
C ASP A 380 -12.57 -8.82 -29.57
N ASN A 381 -11.37 -9.37 -29.35
CA ASN A 381 -10.75 -10.46 -30.09
C ASN A 381 -10.57 -10.11 -31.58
N ASP A 382 -10.21 -8.86 -31.90
CA ASP A 382 -9.96 -8.41 -33.26
C ASP A 382 -8.47 -8.45 -33.65
N GLY A 383 -7.59 -8.73 -32.68
CA GLY A 383 -6.15 -8.87 -32.82
C GLY A 383 -5.36 -7.61 -32.50
N ASP A 384 -6.02 -6.50 -32.19
CA ASP A 384 -5.40 -5.24 -31.82
C ASP A 384 -5.46 -5.04 -30.28
N LEU A 385 -4.40 -4.53 -29.66
CA LEU A 385 -4.41 -4.28 -28.22
C LEU A 385 -5.14 -2.98 -27.89
N ASP A 386 -6.14 -3.09 -27.02
CA ASP A 386 -6.94 -2.00 -26.51
C ASP A 386 -6.42 -1.48 -25.17
N ILE A 387 -6.73 -0.24 -24.81
CA ILE A 387 -6.19 0.39 -23.61
C ILE A 387 -7.29 0.76 -22.63
N TYR A 388 -7.20 0.28 -21.38
CA TYR A 388 -8.05 0.74 -20.29
C TYR A 388 -7.31 1.70 -19.36
N LEU A 389 -7.96 2.84 -19.05
CA LEU A 389 -7.44 3.90 -18.21
C LEU A 389 -8.20 3.94 -16.89
N CYS A 390 -7.48 3.90 -15.78
CA CYS A 390 -8.01 4.20 -14.45
C CYS A 390 -7.93 5.71 -14.18
N GLY A 391 -9.09 6.35 -14.04
CA GLY A 391 -9.23 7.76 -13.67
C GLY A 391 -9.45 7.93 -12.17
N ARG A 392 -8.53 8.61 -11.46
CA ARG A 392 -8.70 8.83 -10.01
C ARG A 392 -9.46 10.12 -9.72
N ASP A 393 -8.84 11.25 -9.97
CA ASP A 393 -9.42 12.55 -9.71
C ASP A 393 -10.12 13.10 -10.94
N ALA A 394 -11.22 13.82 -10.74
CA ALA A 394 -11.92 14.48 -11.83
C ALA A 394 -11.18 15.75 -12.27
N SER A 395 -11.24 16.08 -13.57
CA SER A 395 -10.72 17.35 -14.10
C SER A 395 -11.42 18.57 -13.46
N GLY A 396 -10.78 19.75 -13.52
CA GLY A 396 -11.33 20.98 -12.97
C GLY A 396 -12.71 21.34 -13.55
N ALA A 397 -12.97 21.02 -14.83
CA ALA A 397 -14.27 21.21 -15.47
C ALA A 397 -15.37 20.38 -14.80
N ILE A 398 -15.13 19.09 -14.58
CA ILE A 398 -16.08 18.19 -13.90
C ILE A 398 -16.29 18.58 -12.44
N LYS A 399 -15.22 18.97 -11.73
CA LYS A 399 -15.32 19.48 -10.35
C LYS A 399 -16.24 20.67 -10.24
N ALA A 400 -16.15 21.60 -11.20
CA ALA A 400 -17.00 22.80 -11.24
C ALA A 400 -18.48 22.47 -11.45
N GLU A 401 -18.80 21.50 -12.31
CA GLU A 401 -20.18 21.05 -12.57
C GLU A 401 -20.80 20.32 -11.37
N GLN A 402 -20.02 19.54 -10.63
CA GLN A 402 -20.51 18.74 -9.51
C GLN A 402 -20.59 19.50 -8.19
N GLY A 403 -20.09 20.74 -8.13
CA GLY A 403 -20.01 21.53 -6.88
C GLY A 403 -19.17 20.84 -5.80
N ALA A 404 -18.41 19.84 -6.18
CA ALA A 404 -17.66 19.00 -5.26
C ALA A 404 -16.26 19.57 -5.03
N LEU A 405 -15.84 19.57 -3.78
CA LEU A 405 -14.49 19.97 -3.36
C LEU A 405 -13.40 18.96 -3.79
N GLY A 406 -13.71 18.01 -4.69
CA GLY A 406 -12.78 16.93 -5.07
C GLY A 406 -12.55 15.88 -3.99
N ILE A 407 -13.39 15.86 -2.95
CA ILE A 407 -13.32 14.92 -1.83
C ILE A 407 -14.23 13.72 -2.13
N PRO A 408 -13.80 12.48 -1.84
CA PRO A 408 -14.65 11.31 -1.96
C PRO A 408 -15.91 11.41 -1.09
N MET A 409 -17.09 11.28 -1.69
CA MET A 409 -18.37 11.37 -0.96
C MET A 409 -19.41 10.36 -1.47
N PRO A 410 -20.00 9.54 -0.57
CA PRO A 410 -19.56 9.33 0.82
C PRO A 410 -18.22 8.61 0.84
N TYR A 411 -17.40 8.90 1.82
CA TYR A 411 -16.02 8.39 1.93
C TYR A 411 -15.88 6.86 1.70
N TYR A 412 -16.82 6.08 2.19
CA TYR A 412 -16.82 4.62 2.13
C TYR A 412 -17.49 4.03 0.88
N ASP A 413 -18.06 4.85 0.00
CA ASP A 413 -18.75 4.41 -1.23
C ASP A 413 -18.88 5.58 -2.21
N ALA A 414 -17.75 6.21 -2.51
CA ALA A 414 -17.70 7.39 -3.38
C ALA A 414 -17.89 7.01 -4.86
N ASN A 415 -18.53 7.89 -5.61
CA ASN A 415 -18.68 7.80 -7.06
C ASN A 415 -18.66 9.21 -7.69
N ASN A 416 -17.71 10.04 -7.22
CA ASN A 416 -17.55 11.42 -7.65
C ASN A 416 -16.09 11.77 -8.02
N GLY A 417 -15.30 10.75 -8.33
CA GLY A 417 -13.94 10.88 -8.85
C GLY A 417 -13.88 11.10 -10.36
N GLY A 418 -12.72 10.87 -10.95
CA GLY A 418 -12.51 10.86 -12.39
C GLY A 418 -13.11 9.62 -13.06
N PRO A 419 -13.60 9.73 -14.30
CA PRO A 419 -14.05 8.56 -15.05
C PRO A 419 -12.88 7.70 -15.51
N ASN A 420 -13.10 6.38 -15.56
CA ASN A 420 -12.25 5.46 -16.30
C ASN A 420 -12.65 5.47 -17.78
N THR A 421 -11.76 5.00 -18.63
CA THR A 421 -11.99 4.99 -20.09
C THR A 421 -11.45 3.71 -20.72
N LEU A 422 -12.25 3.06 -21.54
CA LEU A 422 -11.78 2.01 -22.46
C LEU A 422 -11.62 2.61 -23.86
N LEU A 423 -10.42 2.55 -24.36
CA LEU A 423 -10.02 3.02 -25.68
C LEU A 423 -9.83 1.83 -26.60
N ARG A 424 -10.70 1.69 -27.60
CA ARG A 424 -10.52 0.69 -28.63
C ARG A 424 -9.48 1.15 -29.64
N ASN A 425 -8.56 0.28 -29.98
CA ASN A 425 -7.60 0.46 -31.07
C ASN A 425 -8.32 0.35 -32.43
N GLU A 426 -8.18 1.36 -33.26
CA GLU A 426 -8.73 1.37 -34.62
C GLU A 426 -7.59 1.23 -35.66
N GLY A 427 -6.40 0.81 -35.19
CA GLY A 427 -5.16 0.74 -35.96
C GLY A 427 -4.45 2.06 -36.16
N LYS A 428 -3.14 2.00 -36.47
CA LYS A 428 -2.31 3.18 -36.77
C LYS A 428 -2.31 4.25 -35.69
N PHE A 429 -2.21 3.86 -34.43
CA PHE A 429 -2.24 4.73 -33.25
C PHE A 429 -3.51 5.60 -33.13
N SER A 430 -4.61 5.15 -33.75
CA SER A 430 -5.92 5.80 -33.66
C SER A 430 -6.81 5.06 -32.66
N PHE A 431 -7.22 5.73 -31.59
CA PHE A 431 -8.02 5.15 -30.53
C PHE A 431 -9.36 5.85 -30.38
N ARG A 432 -10.40 5.08 -30.06
CA ARG A 432 -11.76 5.57 -29.86
C ARG A 432 -12.30 5.16 -28.48
N ASP A 433 -12.83 6.12 -27.73
CA ASP A 433 -13.54 5.86 -26.47
C ASP A 433 -14.82 5.08 -26.74
N VAL A 434 -14.87 3.86 -26.22
CA VAL A 434 -16.00 2.94 -26.33
C VAL A 434 -16.67 2.64 -24.99
N THR A 435 -16.22 3.28 -23.90
CA THR A 435 -16.65 3.00 -22.52
C THR A 435 -18.17 2.93 -22.38
N GLY A 436 -18.87 3.88 -22.96
CA GLY A 436 -20.35 3.92 -22.92
C GLY A 436 -21.01 2.86 -23.79
N GLU A 437 -20.44 2.56 -24.96
CA GLU A 437 -20.97 1.59 -25.93
C GLU A 437 -20.97 0.18 -25.37
N VAL A 438 -19.87 -0.21 -24.72
CA VAL A 438 -19.70 -1.56 -24.18
C VAL A 438 -20.26 -1.72 -22.76
N GLY A 439 -20.86 -0.68 -22.16
CA GLY A 439 -21.55 -0.78 -20.87
C GLY A 439 -20.68 -0.52 -19.64
N MET A 440 -19.44 -0.08 -19.79
CA MET A 440 -18.52 0.16 -18.66
C MET A 440 -18.70 1.51 -17.97
N ASN A 441 -19.66 2.34 -18.40
CA ASN A 441 -19.90 3.67 -17.79
C ASN A 441 -20.86 3.61 -16.58
N VAL A 442 -20.99 2.46 -15.92
CA VAL A 442 -21.79 2.28 -14.71
C VAL A 442 -20.88 2.31 -13.49
N ASN A 443 -21.17 3.19 -12.54
CA ASN A 443 -20.32 3.38 -11.35
C ASN A 443 -18.86 3.71 -11.67
N ASN A 444 -18.62 4.45 -12.71
CA ASN A 444 -17.34 4.64 -13.37
C ASN A 444 -16.52 5.84 -12.81
N ARG A 445 -16.77 6.30 -11.55
CA ARG A 445 -16.11 7.46 -10.96
C ARG A 445 -15.70 7.23 -9.51
N ARG A 446 -15.04 6.09 -9.25
CA ARG A 446 -14.79 5.60 -7.89
C ARG A 446 -13.38 5.82 -7.39
N PHE A 447 -12.63 6.78 -7.95
CA PHE A 447 -11.23 7.03 -7.59
C PHE A 447 -10.35 5.80 -7.87
N SER A 448 -10.41 5.30 -9.09
CA SER A 448 -9.72 4.07 -9.50
C SER A 448 -8.21 4.25 -9.48
N LEU A 449 -7.49 3.29 -8.88
CA LEU A 449 -6.03 3.29 -8.79
C LEU A 449 -5.39 2.22 -9.64
N ALA A 450 -6.05 1.07 -9.83
CA ALA A 450 -5.48 -0.02 -10.61
C ALA A 450 -6.57 -0.82 -11.32
N CYS A 451 -6.19 -1.52 -12.37
CA CYS A 451 -7.00 -2.48 -13.09
C CYS A 451 -6.14 -3.67 -13.52
N ALA A 452 -6.79 -4.82 -13.68
CA ALA A 452 -6.14 -6.05 -14.14
C ALA A 452 -7.11 -6.85 -15.01
N TRP A 453 -6.65 -7.20 -16.23
CA TRP A 453 -7.35 -8.08 -17.14
C TRP A 453 -7.06 -9.54 -16.81
N GLU A 454 -8.07 -10.41 -16.99
CA GLU A 454 -7.95 -11.87 -16.88
C GLU A 454 -9.22 -12.52 -17.45
N ASP A 455 -9.08 -13.66 -18.08
CA ASP A 455 -10.21 -14.56 -18.40
C ASP A 455 -10.52 -15.42 -17.17
N PHE A 456 -11.25 -14.82 -16.18
CA PHE A 456 -11.42 -15.44 -14.86
C PHE A 456 -12.39 -16.63 -14.87
N ASP A 457 -13.28 -16.72 -15.88
CA ASP A 457 -14.25 -17.81 -15.99
C ASP A 457 -13.94 -18.80 -17.12
N ASN A 458 -12.77 -18.63 -17.78
CA ASN A 458 -12.23 -19.49 -18.83
C ASN A 458 -13.17 -19.62 -20.05
N ASP A 459 -13.85 -18.54 -20.43
CA ASP A 459 -14.72 -18.51 -21.61
C ASP A 459 -14.03 -18.00 -22.89
N GLY A 460 -12.77 -17.55 -22.78
CA GLY A 460 -11.91 -17.07 -23.85
C GLY A 460 -11.99 -15.57 -24.09
N ASP A 461 -12.74 -14.84 -23.28
CA ASP A 461 -12.91 -13.40 -23.36
C ASP A 461 -12.20 -12.71 -22.18
N GLN A 462 -11.52 -11.58 -22.41
CA GLN A 462 -10.81 -10.85 -21.36
C GLN A 462 -11.79 -10.06 -20.50
N ASP A 463 -11.80 -10.36 -19.19
CA ASP A 463 -12.58 -9.68 -18.15
C ASP A 463 -11.72 -8.67 -17.41
N LEU A 464 -12.34 -7.70 -16.72
CA LEU A 464 -11.60 -6.63 -16.08
C LEU A 464 -11.99 -6.45 -14.61
N TYR A 465 -11.00 -6.54 -13.72
CA TYR A 465 -11.16 -6.08 -12.34
C TYR A 465 -10.61 -4.67 -12.16
N VAL A 466 -11.38 -3.78 -11.49
CA VAL A 466 -10.99 -2.40 -11.21
C VAL A 466 -10.95 -2.17 -9.71
N SER A 467 -9.80 -1.76 -9.21
CA SER A 467 -9.53 -1.48 -7.80
C SER A 467 -9.67 0.00 -7.51
N ASN A 468 -10.51 0.35 -6.53
CA ASN A 468 -10.91 1.72 -6.21
C ASN A 468 -10.44 2.14 -4.80
N ASP A 469 -9.83 3.33 -4.68
CA ASP A 469 -9.36 3.88 -3.40
C ASP A 469 -10.55 4.24 -2.48
N PHE A 470 -11.63 4.79 -3.07
CA PHE A 470 -12.84 5.16 -2.34
C PHE A 470 -14.07 4.62 -3.06
N GLY A 471 -14.68 3.61 -2.50
CA GLY A 471 -15.85 2.99 -3.07
C GLY A 471 -15.63 1.52 -3.36
N ARG A 472 -16.60 0.94 -4.06
CA ARG A 472 -16.64 -0.48 -4.32
C ARG A 472 -15.84 -0.81 -5.57
N ASN A 473 -15.09 -1.89 -5.53
CA ASN A 473 -14.39 -2.38 -6.71
C ASN A 473 -15.38 -3.00 -7.71
N ASN A 474 -15.00 -3.02 -8.98
CA ASN A 474 -15.80 -3.58 -10.06
C ASN A 474 -15.14 -4.85 -10.60
N LEU A 475 -15.93 -5.84 -10.97
CA LEU A 475 -15.55 -6.95 -11.84
C LEU A 475 -16.45 -6.90 -13.05
N PHE A 476 -15.91 -6.44 -14.16
CA PHE A 476 -16.62 -6.37 -15.43
C PHE A 476 -16.41 -7.66 -16.20
N ARG A 477 -17.47 -8.49 -16.27
CA ARG A 477 -17.47 -9.65 -17.14
C ARG A 477 -17.76 -9.22 -18.58
N ASN A 478 -16.97 -9.71 -19.50
CA ASN A 478 -17.06 -9.45 -20.93
C ASN A 478 -17.95 -10.51 -21.60
N ASP A 479 -19.10 -10.13 -22.04
CA ASP A 479 -20.05 -11.04 -22.72
C ASP A 479 -20.17 -10.66 -24.21
N ALA A 480 -20.57 -11.60 -25.04
CA ALA A 480 -20.95 -11.29 -26.41
C ALA A 480 -22.08 -10.25 -26.45
N GLY A 481 -21.91 -9.21 -27.22
CA GLY A 481 -22.88 -8.13 -27.36
C GLY A 481 -24.04 -8.52 -28.29
N PRO A 482 -25.01 -7.61 -28.45
CA PRO A 482 -26.21 -7.90 -29.25
C PRO A 482 -25.97 -7.97 -30.76
N GLN A 483 -24.85 -7.48 -31.24
CA GLN A 483 -24.44 -7.50 -32.65
C GLN A 483 -23.27 -8.47 -32.84
N PRO A 484 -23.15 -9.16 -33.98
CA PRO A 484 -21.98 -9.98 -34.28
C PRO A 484 -20.67 -9.17 -34.13
N GLY A 485 -19.72 -9.67 -33.34
CA GLY A 485 -18.43 -9.04 -33.07
C GLY A 485 -18.48 -7.88 -32.08
N SER A 486 -19.66 -7.54 -31.51
CA SER A 486 -19.70 -6.55 -30.42
C SER A 486 -19.57 -7.22 -29.05
N ARG A 487 -19.07 -6.48 -28.09
CA ARG A 487 -18.89 -6.89 -26.69
C ARG A 487 -19.75 -6.06 -25.75
N LYS A 488 -20.05 -6.63 -24.59
CA LYS A 488 -20.79 -5.95 -23.55
C LYS A 488 -20.28 -6.35 -22.18
N PHE A 489 -19.79 -5.39 -21.44
CA PHE A 489 -19.38 -5.59 -20.07
C PHE A 489 -20.54 -5.44 -19.08
N THR A 490 -20.55 -6.30 -18.08
CA THR A 490 -21.50 -6.27 -16.97
C THR A 490 -20.75 -6.31 -15.65
N ASP A 491 -20.97 -5.33 -14.78
CA ASP A 491 -20.38 -5.35 -13.43
C ASP A 491 -21.05 -6.44 -12.59
N ILE A 492 -20.33 -7.52 -12.34
CA ILE A 492 -20.78 -8.68 -11.58
C ILE A 492 -20.12 -8.77 -10.19
N ALA A 493 -19.31 -7.79 -9.77
CA ALA A 493 -18.59 -7.84 -8.50
C ALA A 493 -19.47 -8.21 -7.29
N PRO A 494 -20.73 -7.69 -7.16
CA PRO A 494 -21.61 -8.09 -6.07
C PRO A 494 -22.03 -9.55 -6.12
N SER A 495 -22.42 -10.07 -7.30
CA SER A 495 -22.85 -11.46 -7.49
C SER A 495 -21.70 -12.44 -7.40
N ALA A 496 -20.53 -12.07 -7.92
CA ALA A 496 -19.28 -12.82 -7.81
C ALA A 496 -18.68 -12.78 -6.39
N LYS A 497 -19.18 -11.94 -5.48
CA LYS A 497 -18.73 -11.75 -4.09
C LYS A 497 -17.31 -11.19 -3.96
N VAL A 498 -16.86 -10.44 -4.94
CA VAL A 498 -15.57 -9.75 -4.97
C VAL A 498 -15.71 -8.23 -4.90
N GLU A 499 -16.91 -7.73 -4.58
CA GLU A 499 -17.15 -6.31 -4.32
C GLU A 499 -16.39 -5.88 -3.05
N ASP A 500 -15.10 -5.59 -3.21
CA ASP A 500 -14.28 -5.06 -2.14
C ASP A 500 -14.57 -3.56 -1.96
N ILE A 501 -14.64 -3.13 -0.71
CA ILE A 501 -14.77 -1.73 -0.31
C ILE A 501 -13.55 -1.23 0.47
N GLY A 502 -12.45 -1.99 0.43
CA GLY A 502 -11.16 -1.54 0.92
C GLY A 502 -10.63 -0.37 0.08
N PRO A 503 -9.70 0.45 0.58
CA PRO A 503 -9.01 1.44 -0.24
C PRO A 503 -8.05 0.71 -1.17
N GLY A 504 -8.58 0.30 -2.33
CA GLY A 504 -7.90 -0.55 -3.29
C GLY A 504 -6.81 0.21 -4.05
N MET A 505 -5.60 -0.35 -4.06
CA MET A 505 -4.42 0.27 -4.67
C MET A 505 -3.82 -0.57 -5.79
N SER A 506 -4.04 -1.88 -5.78
CA SER A 506 -3.60 -2.82 -6.80
C SER A 506 -4.53 -4.01 -6.86
N ALA A 507 -4.58 -4.67 -8.00
CA ALA A 507 -5.21 -5.97 -8.19
C ALA A 507 -4.26 -6.87 -8.96
N ALA A 508 -4.23 -8.16 -8.61
CA ALA A 508 -3.44 -9.16 -9.30
C ALA A 508 -4.22 -10.47 -9.39
N TRP A 509 -4.16 -11.08 -10.56
CA TRP A 509 -4.68 -12.40 -10.80
C TRP A 509 -3.57 -13.45 -10.73
N GLY A 510 -3.90 -14.66 -10.28
CA GLY A 510 -2.97 -15.78 -10.27
C GLY A 510 -3.61 -17.04 -9.70
N ASP A 511 -3.19 -18.18 -10.22
CA ASP A 511 -3.58 -19.49 -9.71
C ASP A 511 -2.63 -19.89 -8.57
N TYR A 512 -2.93 -19.41 -7.33
CA TYR A 512 -2.02 -19.64 -6.22
C TYR A 512 -2.11 -21.07 -5.64
N ASN A 513 -3.20 -21.79 -5.94
CA ASN A 513 -3.44 -23.14 -5.40
C ASN A 513 -3.22 -24.25 -6.44
N GLY A 514 -2.93 -23.92 -7.69
CA GLY A 514 -2.65 -24.86 -8.78
C GLY A 514 -3.88 -25.63 -9.29
N ASP A 515 -5.09 -25.02 -9.18
CA ASP A 515 -6.33 -25.67 -9.61
C ASP A 515 -6.77 -25.28 -11.04
N GLY A 516 -6.04 -24.39 -11.70
CA GLY A 516 -6.29 -23.95 -13.06
C GLY A 516 -7.31 -22.81 -13.16
N LEU A 517 -7.71 -22.21 -12.03
CA LEU A 517 -8.61 -21.07 -11.99
C LEU A 517 -7.84 -19.82 -11.52
N ALA A 518 -8.09 -18.68 -12.14
CA ALA A 518 -7.48 -17.44 -11.71
C ALA A 518 -8.12 -16.94 -10.41
N ASP A 519 -7.31 -16.86 -9.36
CA ASP A 519 -7.67 -16.27 -8.06
C ASP A 519 -7.34 -14.78 -8.03
N LEU A 520 -8.05 -14.02 -7.20
CA LEU A 520 -7.89 -12.58 -7.15
C LEU A 520 -7.27 -12.12 -5.83
N TYR A 521 -6.19 -11.34 -5.93
CA TYR A 521 -5.64 -10.57 -4.82
C TYR A 521 -5.89 -9.08 -5.02
N VAL A 522 -6.40 -8.41 -3.97
CA VAL A 522 -6.60 -6.97 -3.95
C VAL A 522 -5.75 -6.36 -2.84
N ALA A 523 -4.77 -5.57 -3.24
CA ALA A 523 -3.96 -4.80 -2.32
C ALA A 523 -4.73 -3.57 -1.84
N ASN A 524 -4.87 -3.45 -0.53
CA ASN A 524 -5.60 -2.36 0.12
C ASN A 524 -4.71 -1.68 1.16
N MET A 525 -5.04 -0.44 1.51
CA MET A 525 -4.44 0.21 2.64
C MET A 525 -4.92 -0.46 3.94
N TRP A 526 -4.00 -0.93 4.75
CA TRP A 526 -4.29 -1.40 6.09
C TRP A 526 -4.16 -0.26 7.09
N SER A 527 -5.25 0.04 7.81
CA SER A 527 -5.28 1.11 8.78
C SER A 527 -5.32 0.58 10.21
N ASN A 528 -4.24 0.80 10.97
CA ASN A 528 -4.17 0.45 12.37
C ASN A 528 -5.23 1.20 13.20
N ALA A 529 -5.30 2.51 13.03
CA ALA A 529 -6.30 3.36 13.69
C ALA A 529 -7.72 2.98 13.26
N GLY A 530 -7.93 2.77 11.94
CA GLY A 530 -9.24 2.36 11.42
C GLY A 530 -9.72 1.03 11.99
N ASN A 531 -8.84 0.02 12.07
CA ASN A 531 -9.17 -1.26 12.70
C ASN A 531 -9.56 -1.12 14.18
N ARG A 532 -8.92 -0.21 14.93
CA ARG A 532 -9.19 0.04 16.32
C ARG A 532 -10.47 0.86 16.52
N ILE A 533 -10.61 1.97 15.78
CA ILE A 533 -11.69 2.95 15.93
C ILE A 533 -13.04 2.37 15.47
N THR A 534 -13.08 1.68 14.34
CA THR A 534 -14.34 1.14 13.77
C THR A 534 -15.01 0.07 14.63
N LEU A 535 -14.32 -0.48 15.61
CA LEU A 535 -14.87 -1.44 16.56
C LEU A 535 -15.53 -0.77 17.79
N GLN A 536 -15.27 0.51 18.01
CA GLN A 536 -15.76 1.23 19.20
C GLN A 536 -17.23 1.63 19.07
N LYS A 537 -17.92 1.74 20.20
CA LYS A 537 -19.34 2.12 20.25
C LYS A 537 -19.56 3.56 19.80
N GLU A 538 -18.60 4.40 20.09
CA GLU A 538 -18.55 5.84 19.79
C GLU A 538 -18.37 6.10 18.30
N PHE A 539 -17.88 5.13 17.53
CA PHE A 539 -17.69 5.26 16.10
C PHE A 539 -19.03 5.25 15.36
N LEU A 540 -19.33 6.34 14.63
CA LEU A 540 -20.58 6.55 13.89
C LEU A 540 -21.82 6.19 14.74
N PRO A 541 -22.07 6.89 15.87
CA PRO A 541 -23.22 6.62 16.72
C PRO A 541 -24.51 6.84 15.92
N GLY A 542 -25.40 5.84 15.95
CA GLY A 542 -26.65 5.89 15.18
C GLY A 542 -26.56 5.39 13.73
N ALA A 543 -25.38 5.10 13.19
CA ALA A 543 -25.27 4.51 11.86
C ALA A 543 -25.85 3.08 11.82
N LYS A 544 -26.40 2.71 10.66
CA LYS A 544 -26.88 1.34 10.41
C LYS A 544 -25.73 0.34 10.51
N ALA A 545 -26.07 -0.91 10.81
CA ALA A 545 -25.07 -1.98 11.01
C ALA A 545 -24.23 -2.27 9.76
N ASP A 546 -24.83 -2.14 8.57
CA ASP A 546 -24.17 -2.29 7.26
C ASP A 546 -23.10 -1.21 7.04
N ILE A 547 -23.36 0.05 7.36
CA ILE A 547 -22.38 1.14 7.26
C ILE A 547 -21.17 0.88 8.17
N ARG A 548 -21.42 0.43 9.41
CA ARG A 548 -20.33 0.06 10.32
C ARG A 548 -19.54 -1.14 9.80
N LYS A 549 -20.20 -2.11 9.17
CA LYS A 549 -19.54 -3.26 8.54
C LYS A 549 -18.66 -2.81 7.39
N GLN A 550 -19.13 -1.89 6.54
CA GLN A 550 -18.36 -1.31 5.44
C GLN A 550 -17.12 -0.56 5.96
N ALA A 551 -17.27 0.29 6.98
CA ALA A 551 -16.14 0.99 7.58
C ALA A 551 -15.07 0.04 8.17
N ARG A 552 -15.49 -1.08 8.78
CA ARG A 552 -14.56 -2.14 9.24
C ARG A 552 -13.86 -2.83 8.07
N ARG A 553 -14.59 -3.08 6.99
CA ARG A 553 -14.03 -3.67 5.78
C ARG A 553 -12.99 -2.75 5.16
N HIS A 554 -13.28 -1.45 5.08
CA HIS A 554 -12.40 -0.42 4.56
C HIS A 554 -11.06 -0.32 5.34
N ALA A 555 -11.03 -0.64 6.62
CA ALA A 555 -9.83 -0.62 7.45
C ALA A 555 -9.06 -1.95 7.50
N ARG A 556 -9.64 -3.04 6.98
CA ARG A 556 -9.16 -4.42 7.19
C ARG A 556 -7.81 -4.72 6.53
N GLY A 557 -7.47 -4.03 5.45
CA GLY A 557 -6.32 -4.32 4.61
C GLY A 557 -6.65 -5.18 3.41
N ASN A 558 -5.67 -5.89 2.88
CA ASN A 558 -5.73 -6.65 1.63
C ASN A 558 -6.79 -7.75 1.65
N SER A 559 -7.14 -8.23 0.47
CA SER A 559 -8.15 -9.27 0.27
C SER A 559 -7.64 -10.35 -0.66
N VAL A 560 -7.99 -11.59 -0.34
CA VAL A 560 -7.73 -12.77 -1.18
C VAL A 560 -9.05 -13.45 -1.45
N TYR A 561 -9.34 -13.65 -2.71
CA TYR A 561 -10.56 -14.27 -3.19
C TYR A 561 -10.22 -15.51 -4.01
N LEU A 562 -10.63 -16.67 -3.50
CA LEU A 562 -10.49 -17.97 -4.17
C LEU A 562 -11.60 -18.15 -5.19
N ASN A 563 -11.26 -18.36 -6.45
CA ASN A 563 -12.20 -18.67 -7.51
C ASN A 563 -12.84 -20.05 -7.27
N GLN A 564 -14.17 -20.14 -7.44
CA GLN A 564 -14.91 -21.39 -7.22
C GLN A 564 -15.27 -22.12 -8.52
N GLY A 565 -14.88 -21.56 -9.69
CA GLY A 565 -15.20 -22.12 -10.99
C GLY A 565 -16.68 -22.07 -11.39
N ASP A 566 -17.50 -21.36 -10.61
CA ASP A 566 -18.95 -21.19 -10.87
C ASP A 566 -19.34 -19.72 -11.09
N GLY A 567 -18.35 -18.86 -11.37
CA GLY A 567 -18.52 -17.40 -11.50
C GLY A 567 -18.59 -16.68 -10.15
N THR A 568 -18.32 -17.37 -9.03
CA THR A 568 -18.26 -16.77 -7.69
C THR A 568 -16.91 -17.02 -7.02
N PHE A 569 -16.62 -16.20 -6.01
CA PHE A 569 -15.37 -16.29 -5.25
C PHE A 569 -15.65 -16.46 -3.75
N GLN A 570 -14.71 -17.07 -3.05
CA GLN A 570 -14.71 -17.17 -1.60
C GLN A 570 -13.64 -16.24 -1.01
N ASP A 571 -14.04 -15.36 -0.08
CA ASP A 571 -13.08 -14.53 0.68
C ASP A 571 -12.30 -15.42 1.66
N ILE A 572 -11.04 -15.69 1.35
CA ILE A 572 -10.12 -16.49 2.17
C ILE A 572 -9.05 -15.64 2.86
N THR A 573 -9.23 -14.34 2.88
CA THR A 573 -8.25 -13.37 3.41
C THR A 573 -7.76 -13.71 4.82
N GLN A 574 -8.68 -14.04 5.73
CA GLN A 574 -8.31 -14.34 7.11
C GLN A 574 -7.64 -15.71 7.26
N PRO A 575 -8.16 -16.79 6.64
CA PRO A 575 -7.49 -18.10 6.65
C PRO A 575 -6.09 -18.08 6.05
N SER A 576 -5.88 -17.34 4.94
CA SER A 576 -4.57 -17.25 4.29
C SER A 576 -3.55 -16.42 5.07
N GLY A 577 -4.01 -15.52 5.97
CA GLY A 577 -3.14 -14.58 6.68
C GLY A 577 -2.54 -13.47 5.81
N ALA A 578 -3.00 -13.30 4.57
CA ALA A 578 -2.47 -12.36 3.59
C ALA A 578 -3.10 -10.95 3.65
N ASN A 579 -3.87 -10.66 4.70
CA ASN A 579 -4.52 -9.35 4.86
C ASN A 579 -3.55 -8.21 5.22
N MET A 580 -2.33 -8.53 5.68
CA MET A 580 -1.40 -7.55 6.18
C MET A 580 -0.36 -7.19 5.11
N GLY A 581 -0.57 -6.12 4.38
CA GLY A 581 0.40 -5.52 3.47
C GLY A 581 0.77 -4.09 3.85
N ARG A 582 0.26 -3.58 4.97
CA ARG A 582 0.37 -2.18 5.38
C ARG A 582 -0.29 -1.27 4.34
N TRP A 583 0.44 -0.30 3.78
CA TRP A 583 0.02 0.46 2.60
C TRP A 583 0.57 -0.24 1.37
N ALA A 584 -0.21 -1.16 0.83
CA ALA A 584 0.18 -2.03 -0.28
C ALA A 584 -0.15 -1.35 -1.61
N TRP A 585 0.86 -0.71 -2.22
CA TRP A 585 0.70 0.05 -3.45
C TRP A 585 0.69 -0.80 -4.72
N SER A 586 1.40 -1.92 -4.70
CA SER A 586 1.47 -2.86 -5.81
C SER A 586 1.49 -4.28 -5.30
N SER A 587 0.93 -5.19 -6.07
CA SER A 587 0.95 -6.62 -5.81
C SER A 587 1.09 -7.39 -7.13
N ASN A 588 1.73 -8.55 -7.05
CA ASN A 588 1.84 -9.44 -8.18
C ASN A 588 1.99 -10.88 -7.70
N PHE A 589 1.50 -11.84 -8.48
CA PHE A 589 1.80 -13.24 -8.33
C PHE A 589 2.98 -13.60 -9.24
N ILE A 590 3.98 -14.27 -8.69
CA ILE A 590 5.17 -14.69 -9.41
C ILE A 590 5.83 -15.85 -8.66
N ASP A 591 6.38 -16.82 -9.37
CA ASP A 591 7.21 -17.87 -8.78
C ASP A 591 8.63 -17.33 -8.51
N LEU A 592 8.85 -16.77 -7.31
CA LEU A 592 10.10 -16.11 -6.94
C LEU A 592 11.27 -17.07 -6.71
N ASN A 593 10.96 -18.30 -6.36
CA ASN A 593 11.95 -19.30 -5.93
C ASN A 593 12.12 -20.43 -6.95
N ASN A 594 11.38 -20.40 -8.06
CA ASN A 594 11.33 -21.41 -9.12
C ASN A 594 10.92 -22.80 -8.58
N ASP A 595 9.93 -22.86 -7.68
CA ASP A 595 9.40 -24.12 -7.15
C ASP A 595 8.11 -24.59 -7.85
N GLY A 596 7.62 -23.83 -8.80
CA GLY A 596 6.40 -24.12 -9.57
C GLY A 596 5.11 -23.62 -8.91
N ASN A 597 5.20 -22.96 -7.75
CA ASN A 597 4.06 -22.34 -7.10
C ASN A 597 4.17 -20.81 -7.20
N GLN A 598 3.04 -20.14 -7.33
CA GLN A 598 3.04 -18.69 -7.35
C GLN A 598 3.16 -18.11 -5.94
N ASP A 599 4.16 -17.25 -5.75
CA ASP A 599 4.34 -16.44 -4.56
C ASP A 599 3.63 -15.08 -4.71
N LEU A 600 3.25 -14.46 -3.61
CA LEU A 600 2.65 -13.15 -3.62
C LEU A 600 3.67 -12.08 -3.21
N VAL A 601 3.98 -11.18 -4.12
CA VAL A 601 4.85 -10.02 -3.86
C VAL A 601 4.01 -8.78 -3.63
N ILE A 602 4.33 -8.04 -2.56
CA ILE A 602 3.63 -6.80 -2.20
C ILE A 602 4.66 -5.70 -1.98
N ALA A 603 4.58 -4.65 -2.79
CA ALA A 603 5.33 -3.42 -2.55
C ALA A 603 4.54 -2.51 -1.62
N ASN A 604 5.12 -2.14 -0.48
CA ASN A 604 4.50 -1.22 0.46
C ASN A 604 5.44 -0.09 0.86
N GLY A 605 4.87 0.99 1.33
CA GLY A 605 5.59 2.16 1.79
C GLY A 605 4.81 3.43 1.45
N MET A 606 5.13 4.51 2.12
CA MET A 606 4.57 5.82 1.81
C MET A 606 5.67 6.86 1.80
N ILE A 607 6.11 7.31 2.95
CA ILE A 607 7.24 8.22 3.10
C ILE A 607 8.28 7.52 3.97
N THR A 608 9.46 7.28 3.41
CA THR A 608 10.58 6.70 4.16
C THR A 608 11.29 7.82 4.92
N ALA A 609 10.94 7.99 6.19
CA ALA A 609 11.77 8.73 7.13
C ALA A 609 12.73 7.78 7.83
N GLY A 610 13.79 8.31 8.45
CA GLY A 610 14.72 7.52 9.26
C GLY A 610 14.07 6.74 10.41
N ASP A 611 12.84 7.10 10.78
CA ASP A 611 11.95 6.36 11.67
C ASP A 611 10.67 5.96 10.89
N ALA A 612 10.69 4.77 10.31
CA ALA A 612 9.50 4.16 9.68
C ALA A 612 8.51 3.62 10.74
N GLY A 613 8.50 4.20 11.93
CA GLY A 613 7.72 3.75 13.09
C GLY A 613 6.22 3.66 12.87
N ASP A 614 5.71 4.31 11.88
CA ASP A 614 4.28 4.62 11.76
C ASP A 614 3.53 4.00 10.59
N LEU A 615 4.23 3.25 9.80
CA LEU A 615 3.62 2.48 8.70
C LEU A 615 3.34 1.07 9.10
#